data_bda570e742c56fc5f1290e6a8306559a
#
_entry.id   bda570e742c56fc5f1290e6a8306559a
#
_cell.length_a   1.000
_cell.length_b   1.000
_cell.length_c   1.000
_cell.angle_alpha   90.00
_cell.angle_beta   90.00
_cell.angle_gamma   90.00
#
_symmetry.space_group_name_H-M   'P 1'
#
loop_
_entity.id
_entity.type
_entity.pdbx_description
1 polymer ?
#
loop_
_entity_poly.entity_id
_entity_poly.type
_entity_poly.pdbx_seq_one_letter_code
_entity_poly.pdbx_strand_id
1 'polypeptide(L)'
;MSTPTPAVRRPAAPTRLARWRRVSAAMLAAVALAVTACSAADPLAEQYRSGSGQGYISGDGSYTVIAPDERGQPITFSGLTETGETVSSNDYRGDVLVVNFWYAACPPCRAEAADLEAIWQQFQPDGGDFLGVNIYDQAPTALAFADEFGVTYPSILDANGGSTRLAFASQVAPNAVPTTLVLDREGRVAARITGLLSEPSTLRAMIADTLAESE
;
A
#
# COMPACT_ATOMS: atom_id res chain seq x y z
N MET A 1 89.47 6.95 -9.85
CA MET A 1 88.51 7.15 -8.78
C MET A 1 87.18 6.48 -9.24
N SER A 2 86.96 5.24 -8.83
CA SER A 2 85.79 4.46 -9.25
C SER A 2 84.76 4.45 -8.08
N THR A 3 83.60 5.01 -8.30
CA THR A 3 82.49 5.05 -7.33
C THR A 3 81.73 3.69 -7.33
N PRO A 4 81.41 3.11 -6.17
CA PRO A 4 80.65 1.87 -6.10
C PRO A 4 79.16 2.12 -6.30
N THR A 5 78.54 1.26 -7.12
CA THR A 5 77.08 1.22 -7.38
C THR A 5 76.33 0.64 -6.17
N PRO A 6 75.21 1.21 -5.69
CA PRO A 6 74.45 0.65 -4.59
C PRO A 6 73.71 -0.60 -5.01
N ALA A 7 73.83 -1.66 -4.21
CA ALA A 7 73.11 -2.90 -4.38
C ALA A 7 71.62 -2.77 -4.07
N VAL A 8 70.72 -3.02 -5.03
CA VAL A 8 69.30 -3.07 -4.87
C VAL A 8 68.89 -4.35 -4.12
N ARG A 9 68.45 -4.25 -2.90
CA ARG A 9 67.89 -5.36 -2.11
C ARG A 9 66.56 -5.78 -2.70
N ARG A 10 66.46 -6.98 -3.21
CA ARG A 10 65.19 -7.58 -3.61
C ARG A 10 64.35 -7.92 -2.35
N PRO A 11 63.03 -7.57 -2.32
CA PRO A 11 62.18 -7.94 -1.20
C PRO A 11 62.04 -9.46 -1.15
N ALA A 12 62.16 -10.03 0.07
CA ALA A 12 62.02 -11.44 0.32
C ALA A 12 60.56 -11.90 0.04
N ALA A 13 60.41 -13.06 -0.64
CA ALA A 13 59.09 -13.62 -0.92
C ALA A 13 58.35 -13.99 0.38
N PRO A 14 57.04 -13.72 0.52
CA PRO A 14 56.30 -14.01 1.73
C PRO A 14 56.27 -15.54 1.95
N THR A 15 56.56 -15.95 3.17
CA THR A 15 56.53 -17.36 3.60
C THR A 15 55.10 -17.93 3.48
N ARG A 16 54.96 -19.24 3.26
CA ARG A 16 53.66 -19.96 3.13
C ARG A 16 52.69 -19.60 4.28
N LEU A 17 53.21 -19.47 5.51
CA LEU A 17 52.43 -19.08 6.69
C LEU A 17 51.87 -17.66 6.58
N ALA A 18 52.59 -16.68 6.04
CA ALA A 18 52.12 -15.34 5.82
C ALA A 18 51.03 -15.25 4.75
N ARG A 19 51.06 -16.13 3.73
CA ARG A 19 49.98 -16.25 2.74
C ARG A 19 48.72 -16.83 3.35
N TRP A 20 48.82 -17.87 4.15
CA TRP A 20 47.63 -18.48 4.82
C TRP A 20 46.96 -17.50 5.79
N ARG A 21 47.74 -16.77 6.58
CA ARG A 21 47.19 -15.73 7.47
C ARG A 21 46.46 -14.60 6.72
N ARG A 22 46.94 -14.22 5.54
CA ARG A 22 46.24 -13.20 4.69
C ARG A 22 44.96 -13.74 4.06
N VAL A 23 44.93 -14.98 3.63
CA VAL A 23 43.74 -15.63 3.09
C VAL A 23 42.69 -15.83 4.18
N SER A 24 43.07 -16.24 5.39
CA SER A 24 42.13 -16.39 6.52
C SER A 24 41.58 -15.04 6.96
N ALA A 25 42.39 -13.97 7.00
CA ALA A 25 41.91 -12.62 7.33
C ALA A 25 40.97 -12.07 6.26
N ALA A 26 41.22 -12.34 4.99
CA ALA A 26 40.33 -11.92 3.89
C ALA A 26 39.00 -12.67 3.91
N MET A 27 38.99 -13.98 4.23
CA MET A 27 37.74 -14.75 4.39
C MET A 27 36.92 -14.25 5.59
N LEU A 28 37.55 -13.98 6.74
CA LEU A 28 36.84 -13.41 7.91
C LEU A 28 36.25 -12.04 7.63
N ALA A 29 36.95 -11.16 6.89
CA ALA A 29 36.43 -9.87 6.48
C ALA A 29 35.27 -9.97 5.50
N ALA A 30 35.31 -10.93 4.55
CA ALA A 30 34.22 -11.17 3.61
C ALA A 30 32.96 -11.73 4.29
N VAL A 31 33.11 -12.60 5.30
CA VAL A 31 31.99 -13.12 6.10
C VAL A 31 31.38 -12.01 6.97
N ALA A 32 32.19 -11.14 7.56
CA ALA A 32 31.72 -10.00 8.35
C ALA A 32 30.90 -9.00 7.51
N LEU A 33 31.34 -8.75 6.26
CA LEU A 33 30.61 -7.88 5.30
C LEU A 33 29.30 -8.52 4.81
N ALA A 34 29.24 -9.84 4.66
CA ALA A 34 28.02 -10.54 4.24
C ALA A 34 26.92 -10.53 5.34
N VAL A 35 27.30 -10.52 6.62
CA VAL A 35 26.35 -10.49 7.75
C VAL A 35 25.74 -9.11 7.93
N THR A 36 26.44 -8.03 7.57
CA THR A 36 25.90 -6.65 7.68
C THR A 36 24.95 -6.27 6.55
N ALA A 37 24.97 -6.99 5.42
CA ALA A 37 24.07 -6.72 4.29
C ALA A 37 22.60 -7.16 4.55
N CYS A 38 22.32 -7.98 5.56
CA CYS A 38 20.97 -8.43 5.90
C CYS A 38 20.23 -7.56 6.96
N SER A 39 20.83 -6.46 7.39
CA SER A 39 20.21 -5.57 8.39
C SER A 39 19.70 -4.23 7.81
N ALA A 40 19.30 -4.20 6.55
CA ALA A 40 18.39 -3.16 6.11
C ALA A 40 17.08 -3.38 6.88
N ALA A 41 16.82 -2.56 7.89
CA ALA A 41 15.57 -2.56 8.61
C ALA A 41 14.47 -2.29 7.58
N ASP A 42 13.70 -3.32 7.24
CA ASP A 42 12.51 -3.17 6.42
C ASP A 42 11.49 -2.42 7.30
N PRO A 43 11.10 -1.19 6.92
CA PRO A 43 10.15 -0.39 7.71
C PRO A 43 8.82 -1.14 7.91
N LEU A 44 8.45 -2.00 6.97
CA LEU A 44 7.28 -2.85 7.04
C LEU A 44 7.45 -3.97 8.10
N ALA A 45 8.65 -4.56 8.18
CA ALA A 45 8.96 -5.58 9.18
C ALA A 45 9.10 -4.98 10.59
N GLU A 46 9.51 -3.72 10.72
CA GLU A 46 9.50 -3.00 11.98
C GLU A 46 8.09 -2.63 12.42
N GLN A 47 7.25 -2.16 11.50
CA GLN A 47 5.84 -1.90 11.74
C GLN A 47 5.09 -3.17 12.14
N TYR A 48 5.44 -4.32 11.55
CA TYR A 48 4.92 -5.65 11.94
C TYR A 48 5.41 -6.08 13.32
N ARG A 49 6.67 -5.79 13.66
CA ARG A 49 7.29 -6.13 14.97
C ARG A 49 6.89 -5.20 16.10
N SER A 50 6.67 -3.93 15.82
CA SER A 50 6.13 -2.97 16.77
C SER A 50 4.64 -3.22 17.05
N GLY A 51 4.11 -4.31 16.46
CA GLY A 51 2.74 -4.74 16.44
C GLY A 51 2.00 -4.37 17.71
N SER A 52 1.22 -3.32 17.56
CA SER A 52 0.33 -2.79 18.60
C SER A 52 -0.85 -3.74 18.89
N GLY A 53 -0.87 -4.96 18.33
CA GLY A 53 -2.01 -5.86 18.38
C GLY A 53 -3.25 -5.32 17.68
N GLN A 54 -3.10 -4.28 16.87
CA GLN A 54 -4.21 -3.55 16.23
C GLN A 54 -4.81 -4.28 15.02
N GLY A 55 -4.15 -5.35 14.53
CA GLY A 55 -4.66 -6.15 13.41
C GLY A 55 -4.63 -5.46 12.03
N TYR A 56 -4.06 -4.25 11.94
CA TYR A 56 -3.94 -3.51 10.67
C TYR A 56 -2.56 -2.85 10.52
N ILE A 57 -2.17 -2.56 9.28
CA ILE A 57 -1.00 -1.78 8.93
C ILE A 57 -1.49 -0.39 8.54
N SER A 58 -1.20 0.61 9.35
CA SER A 58 -1.45 2.01 9.02
C SER A 58 -0.41 2.48 8.01
N GLY A 59 -0.84 2.92 6.83
CA GLY A 59 0.03 3.62 5.89
C GLY A 59 0.42 5.01 6.39
N ASP A 60 1.32 5.65 5.66
CA ASP A 60 1.87 6.98 5.99
C ASP A 60 1.11 8.15 5.34
N GLY A 61 -0.03 7.89 4.68
CA GLY A 61 -0.79 8.86 3.91
C GLY A 61 -0.20 9.15 2.53
N SER A 62 0.79 8.36 2.10
CA SER A 62 1.37 8.51 0.75
C SER A 62 0.34 8.20 -0.34
N TYR A 63 0.48 8.90 -1.46
CA TYR A 63 -0.39 8.70 -2.59
C TYR A 63 0.38 8.46 -3.88
N THR A 64 -0.28 7.81 -4.83
CA THR A 64 0.24 7.53 -6.19
C THR A 64 -0.86 7.82 -7.18
N VAL A 65 -0.53 8.52 -8.27
CA VAL A 65 -1.39 8.69 -9.44
C VAL A 65 -0.77 7.91 -10.59
N ILE A 66 -1.58 7.17 -11.33
CA ILE A 66 -1.15 6.29 -12.42
C ILE A 66 -1.68 6.86 -13.74
N ALA A 67 -0.77 7.18 -14.67
CA ALA A 67 -1.14 7.67 -15.98
C ALA A 67 -2.00 6.65 -16.74
N PRO A 68 -2.96 7.08 -17.59
CA PRO A 68 -3.93 6.17 -18.24
C PRO A 68 -3.30 5.00 -19.01
N ASP A 69 -2.14 5.22 -19.64
CA ASP A 69 -1.38 4.21 -20.39
C ASP A 69 -0.55 3.27 -19.51
N GLU A 70 -0.37 3.59 -18.24
CA GLU A 70 0.36 2.78 -17.24
C GLU A 70 -0.57 1.97 -16.33
N ARG A 71 -1.91 2.18 -16.42
CA ARG A 71 -2.90 1.49 -15.59
C ARG A 71 -2.96 0.01 -15.93
N GLY A 72 -3.13 -0.81 -14.87
CA GLY A 72 -3.32 -2.26 -14.99
C GLY A 72 -4.64 -2.64 -15.65
N GLN A 73 -4.97 -3.93 -15.57
CA GLN A 73 -6.27 -4.43 -16.06
C GLN A 73 -7.42 -3.99 -15.15
N PRO A 74 -8.65 -3.89 -15.68
CA PRO A 74 -9.85 -3.66 -14.88
C PRO A 74 -9.99 -4.68 -13.74
N ILE A 75 -10.29 -4.18 -12.54
CA ILE A 75 -10.52 -5.06 -11.38
C ILE A 75 -11.95 -5.57 -11.42
N THR A 76 -12.10 -6.89 -11.25
CA THR A 76 -13.39 -7.56 -11.17
C THR A 76 -13.62 -8.06 -9.75
N PHE A 77 -14.72 -7.62 -9.14
CA PHE A 77 -15.12 -8.03 -7.80
C PHE A 77 -16.63 -8.18 -7.70
N SER A 78 -17.09 -8.88 -6.67
CA SER A 78 -18.50 -8.94 -6.26
C SER A 78 -18.56 -9.29 -4.78
N GLY A 79 -19.55 -8.75 -4.07
CA GLY A 79 -19.75 -9.04 -2.65
C GLY A 79 -21.13 -8.63 -2.16
N LEU A 80 -21.46 -9.08 -0.93
CA LEU A 80 -22.68 -8.67 -0.23
C LEU A 80 -22.40 -7.40 0.57
N THR A 81 -23.29 -6.45 0.48
CA THR A 81 -23.26 -5.23 1.29
C THR A 81 -23.78 -5.50 2.71
N GLU A 82 -23.64 -4.50 3.58
CA GLU A 82 -24.19 -4.50 4.95
C GLU A 82 -25.71 -4.58 4.98
N THR A 83 -26.42 -4.22 3.88
CA THR A 83 -27.86 -4.36 3.72
C THR A 83 -28.27 -5.70 3.14
N GLY A 84 -27.30 -6.54 2.72
CA GLY A 84 -27.54 -7.86 2.11
C GLY A 84 -27.77 -7.82 0.61
N GLU A 85 -27.56 -6.67 -0.04
CA GLU A 85 -27.59 -6.55 -1.49
C GLU A 85 -26.28 -7.06 -2.09
N THR A 86 -26.34 -7.60 -3.29
CA THR A 86 -25.14 -7.99 -4.05
C THR A 86 -24.74 -6.84 -4.94
N VAL A 87 -23.48 -6.37 -4.82
CA VAL A 87 -22.86 -5.41 -5.72
C VAL A 87 -21.65 -6.02 -6.41
N SER A 88 -21.37 -5.55 -7.63
CA SER A 88 -20.26 -6.03 -8.44
C SER A 88 -19.57 -4.87 -9.16
N SER A 89 -18.36 -5.13 -9.65
CA SER A 89 -17.62 -4.15 -10.45
C SER A 89 -18.37 -3.71 -11.73
N ASN A 90 -19.30 -4.52 -12.23
CA ASN A 90 -20.08 -4.16 -13.42
C ASN A 90 -21.12 -3.06 -13.15
N ASP A 91 -21.58 -2.94 -11.91
CA ASP A 91 -22.57 -1.94 -11.52
C ASP A 91 -21.99 -0.51 -11.54
N TYR A 92 -20.67 -0.40 -11.57
CA TYR A 92 -19.92 0.87 -11.55
C TYR A 92 -19.18 1.15 -12.88
N ARG A 93 -19.40 0.34 -13.93
CA ARG A 93 -18.77 0.60 -15.24
C ARG A 93 -19.36 1.83 -15.91
N GLY A 94 -18.51 2.72 -16.36
CA GLY A 94 -18.89 4.02 -16.92
C GLY A 94 -18.76 5.18 -15.93
N ASP A 95 -18.67 4.87 -14.63
CA ASP A 95 -18.47 5.84 -13.57
C ASP A 95 -17.06 5.74 -12.96
N VAL A 96 -16.59 6.82 -12.35
CA VAL A 96 -15.37 6.82 -11.54
C VAL A 96 -15.72 6.29 -10.16
N LEU A 97 -15.09 5.18 -9.75
CA LEU A 97 -15.37 4.54 -8.48
C LEU A 97 -14.26 4.77 -7.46
N VAL A 98 -14.61 5.31 -6.30
CA VAL A 98 -13.72 5.33 -5.13
C VAL A 98 -13.97 4.10 -4.27
N VAL A 99 -12.93 3.33 -4.00
CA VAL A 99 -13.00 2.14 -3.13
C VAL A 99 -12.18 2.39 -1.86
N ASN A 100 -12.84 2.38 -0.70
CA ASN A 100 -12.19 2.56 0.60
C ASN A 100 -12.19 1.27 1.41
N PHE A 101 -11.00 0.80 1.79
CA PHE A 101 -10.82 -0.39 2.66
C PHE A 101 -10.79 0.06 4.13
N TRP A 102 -11.66 -0.52 4.96
CA TRP A 102 -11.88 -0.05 6.31
C TRP A 102 -12.39 -1.13 7.29
N TYR A 103 -12.45 -0.81 8.57
CA TYR A 103 -13.25 -1.52 9.58
C TYR A 103 -13.58 -0.58 10.76
N ALA A 104 -14.61 -0.90 11.55
CA ALA A 104 -15.20 0.02 12.52
C ALA A 104 -14.26 0.43 13.68
N ALA A 105 -13.39 -0.48 14.14
CA ALA A 105 -12.46 -0.21 15.23
C ALA A 105 -11.14 0.46 14.79
N CYS A 106 -10.97 0.75 13.49
CA CYS A 106 -9.78 1.38 12.92
C CYS A 106 -9.79 2.90 13.21
N PRO A 107 -8.89 3.43 14.05
CA PRO A 107 -8.94 4.85 14.41
C PRO A 107 -8.78 5.81 13.23
N PRO A 108 -7.83 5.62 12.28
CA PRO A 108 -7.74 6.49 11.11
C PRO A 108 -8.96 6.37 10.18
N CYS A 109 -9.60 5.18 10.04
CA CYS A 109 -10.82 5.03 9.26
C CYS A 109 -11.98 5.86 9.84
N ARG A 110 -12.09 5.90 11.17
CA ARG A 110 -13.06 6.73 11.89
C ARG A 110 -12.80 8.23 11.67
N ALA A 111 -11.54 8.61 11.59
CA ALA A 111 -11.15 10.01 11.41
C ALA A 111 -11.52 10.56 10.02
N GLU A 112 -11.45 9.72 8.96
CA GLU A 112 -11.70 10.13 7.58
C GLU A 112 -13.15 9.92 7.10
N ALA A 113 -13.97 9.16 7.85
CA ALA A 113 -15.29 8.72 7.40
C ALA A 113 -16.22 9.87 6.96
N ALA A 114 -16.32 10.93 7.75
CA ALA A 114 -17.15 12.09 7.41
C ALA A 114 -16.62 12.87 6.21
N ASP A 115 -15.28 12.92 6.01
CA ASP A 115 -14.68 13.56 4.85
C ASP A 115 -14.96 12.75 3.57
N LEU A 116 -14.87 11.43 3.64
CA LEU A 116 -15.21 10.54 2.52
C LEU A 116 -16.69 10.69 2.11
N GLU A 117 -17.60 10.72 3.09
CA GLU A 117 -19.03 10.97 2.82
C GLU A 117 -19.24 12.32 2.13
N ALA A 118 -18.64 13.39 2.66
CA ALA A 118 -18.76 14.72 2.06
C ALA A 118 -18.21 14.79 0.63
N ILE A 119 -17.15 14.01 0.33
CA ILE A 119 -16.60 13.92 -1.02
C ILE A 119 -17.55 13.15 -1.93
N TRP A 120 -18.11 12.02 -1.46
CA TRP A 120 -19.10 11.28 -2.24
C TRP A 120 -20.30 12.12 -2.60
N GLN A 121 -20.92 12.80 -1.62
CA GLN A 121 -22.05 13.70 -1.87
C GLN A 121 -21.73 14.79 -2.90
N GLN A 122 -20.48 15.24 -2.95
CA GLN A 122 -20.05 16.23 -3.94
C GLN A 122 -19.99 15.66 -5.37
N PHE A 123 -19.46 14.44 -5.55
CA PHE A 123 -19.15 13.88 -6.87
C PHE A 123 -20.21 12.91 -7.42
N GLN A 124 -21.08 12.37 -6.56
CA GLN A 124 -22.13 11.44 -6.98
C GLN A 124 -23.01 11.97 -8.11
N PRO A 125 -23.41 13.27 -8.15
CA PRO A 125 -24.18 13.79 -9.28
C PRO A 125 -23.42 13.83 -10.62
N ASP A 126 -22.09 13.78 -10.58
CA ASP A 126 -21.22 13.90 -11.74
C ASP A 126 -20.63 12.54 -12.20
N GLY A 127 -21.14 11.41 -11.65
CA GLY A 127 -20.67 10.05 -11.98
C GLY A 127 -19.44 9.63 -11.16
N GLY A 128 -19.31 10.13 -9.93
CA GLY A 128 -18.31 9.69 -8.96
C GLY A 128 -18.96 8.84 -7.88
N ASP A 129 -18.85 7.53 -7.97
CA ASP A 129 -19.41 6.59 -7.01
C ASP A 129 -18.41 6.18 -5.92
N PHE A 130 -18.95 5.74 -4.78
CA PHE A 130 -18.17 5.27 -3.64
C PHE A 130 -18.61 3.87 -3.18
N LEU A 131 -17.64 3.06 -2.79
CA LEU A 131 -17.84 1.73 -2.24
C LEU A 131 -16.87 1.47 -1.10
N GLY A 132 -17.37 1.19 0.08
CA GLY A 132 -16.58 0.65 1.17
C GLY A 132 -16.28 -0.84 0.96
N VAL A 133 -15.14 -1.29 1.46
CA VAL A 133 -14.82 -2.72 1.64
C VAL A 133 -14.46 -2.92 3.10
N ASN A 134 -15.43 -3.39 3.87
CA ASN A 134 -15.23 -3.68 5.28
C ASN A 134 -14.57 -5.06 5.43
N ILE A 135 -13.35 -5.06 6.01
CA ILE A 135 -12.50 -6.25 6.02
C ILE A 135 -12.64 -7.14 7.26
N TYR A 136 -13.35 -6.67 8.32
CA TYR A 136 -13.41 -7.41 9.59
C TYR A 136 -14.79 -7.50 10.22
N ASP A 137 -15.68 -6.52 9.98
CA ASP A 137 -16.92 -6.44 10.73
C ASP A 137 -18.06 -7.22 10.05
N GLN A 138 -19.09 -7.52 10.85
CA GLN A 138 -20.36 -8.03 10.39
C GLN A 138 -21.37 -6.88 10.22
N ALA A 139 -22.47 -7.11 9.52
CA ALA A 139 -23.47 -6.10 9.17
C ALA A 139 -23.91 -5.18 10.34
N PRO A 140 -24.24 -5.68 11.54
CA PRO A 140 -24.65 -4.80 12.64
C PRO A 140 -23.59 -3.78 13.04
N THR A 141 -22.30 -4.15 13.01
CA THR A 141 -21.19 -3.25 13.36
C THR A 141 -20.95 -2.24 12.24
N ALA A 142 -21.01 -2.67 10.97
CA ALA A 142 -20.86 -1.79 9.81
C ALA A 142 -21.98 -0.75 9.75
N LEU A 143 -23.24 -1.17 9.98
CA LEU A 143 -24.39 -0.27 10.03
C LEU A 143 -24.31 0.73 11.19
N ALA A 144 -23.88 0.29 12.39
CA ALA A 144 -23.68 1.19 13.52
C ALA A 144 -22.61 2.25 13.25
N PHE A 145 -21.54 1.87 12.53
CA PHE A 145 -20.52 2.83 12.09
C PHE A 145 -21.09 3.82 11.08
N ALA A 146 -21.85 3.35 10.10
CA ALA A 146 -22.46 4.20 9.08
C ALA A 146 -23.40 5.23 9.74
N ASP A 147 -24.21 4.81 10.70
CA ASP A 147 -25.10 5.70 11.48
C ASP A 147 -24.29 6.72 12.33
N GLU A 148 -23.23 6.26 13.02
CA GLU A 148 -22.39 7.13 13.87
C GLU A 148 -21.69 8.25 13.07
N PHE A 149 -21.18 7.92 11.87
CA PHE A 149 -20.38 8.85 11.04
C PHE A 149 -21.17 9.48 9.89
N GLY A 150 -22.44 9.13 9.72
CA GLY A 150 -23.31 9.63 8.65
C GLY A 150 -22.95 9.12 7.26
N VAL A 151 -22.29 7.96 7.17
CA VAL A 151 -21.90 7.33 5.88
C VAL A 151 -23.13 6.73 5.22
N THR A 152 -23.35 7.08 3.95
CA THR A 152 -24.54 6.64 3.19
C THR A 152 -24.21 5.86 1.92
N TYR A 153 -22.95 5.82 1.47
CA TYR A 153 -22.52 4.92 0.40
C TYR A 153 -22.37 3.47 0.92
N PRO A 154 -22.63 2.45 0.06
CA PRO A 154 -22.64 1.05 0.48
C PRO A 154 -21.23 0.52 0.79
N SER A 155 -21.17 -0.54 1.61
CA SER A 155 -19.94 -1.26 1.93
C SER A 155 -20.09 -2.76 1.74
N ILE A 156 -19.21 -3.39 0.95
CA ILE A 156 -19.09 -4.86 0.89
C ILE A 156 -18.55 -5.38 2.21
N LEU A 157 -19.18 -6.41 2.78
CA LEU A 157 -18.70 -7.14 3.95
C LEU A 157 -17.77 -8.30 3.52
N ASP A 158 -16.47 -8.08 3.57
CA ASP A 158 -15.46 -9.03 3.08
C ASP A 158 -14.82 -9.87 4.22
N ALA A 159 -15.32 -9.74 5.45
CA ALA A 159 -14.76 -10.38 6.63
C ALA A 159 -14.72 -11.92 6.56
N ASN A 160 -15.74 -12.54 5.96
CA ASN A 160 -15.88 -14.00 5.95
C ASN A 160 -15.22 -14.68 4.74
N GLY A 161 -15.12 -13.99 3.61
CA GLY A 161 -14.68 -14.58 2.34
C GLY A 161 -13.32 -14.09 1.87
N GLY A 162 -13.03 -12.81 2.05
CA GLY A 162 -11.80 -12.19 1.57
C GLY A 162 -11.71 -12.08 0.04
N SER A 163 -12.80 -12.37 -0.69
CA SER A 163 -12.80 -12.39 -2.16
C SER A 163 -12.59 -11.03 -2.77
N THR A 164 -13.17 -9.99 -2.16
CA THR A 164 -13.00 -8.61 -2.62
C THR A 164 -11.57 -8.14 -2.35
N ARG A 165 -11.01 -8.37 -1.15
CA ARG A 165 -9.60 -8.09 -0.87
C ARG A 165 -8.66 -8.83 -1.82
N LEU A 166 -8.97 -10.09 -2.15
CA LEU A 166 -8.16 -10.87 -3.09
C LEU A 166 -8.17 -10.25 -4.50
N ALA A 167 -9.31 -9.74 -4.97
CA ALA A 167 -9.41 -9.04 -6.25
C ALA A 167 -8.49 -7.81 -6.32
N PHE A 168 -8.31 -7.12 -5.20
CA PHE A 168 -7.46 -5.94 -5.10
C PHE A 168 -6.03 -6.22 -4.59
N ALA A 169 -5.62 -7.48 -4.41
CA ALA A 169 -4.35 -7.85 -3.75
C ALA A 169 -3.08 -7.31 -4.45
N SER A 170 -3.15 -7.00 -5.75
CA SER A 170 -2.04 -6.36 -6.48
C SER A 170 -1.91 -4.86 -6.16
N GLN A 171 -2.94 -4.24 -5.60
CA GLN A 171 -3.02 -2.81 -5.35
C GLN A 171 -3.03 -2.46 -3.85
N VAL A 172 -3.56 -3.35 -3.03
CA VAL A 172 -3.73 -3.16 -1.58
C VAL A 172 -3.08 -4.31 -0.85
N ALA A 173 -2.12 -4.02 0.02
CA ALA A 173 -1.53 -5.06 0.86
C ALA A 173 -2.57 -5.62 1.85
N PRO A 174 -2.50 -6.90 2.21
CA PRO A 174 -3.40 -7.49 3.21
C PRO A 174 -3.41 -6.66 4.50
N ASN A 175 -4.59 -6.33 4.99
CA ASN A 175 -4.79 -5.52 6.21
C ASN A 175 -4.24 -4.08 6.18
N ALA A 176 -3.87 -3.55 4.99
CA ALA A 176 -3.53 -2.14 4.84
C ALA A 176 -4.80 -1.29 4.85
N VAL A 177 -5.17 -0.78 6.02
CA VAL A 177 -6.35 0.06 6.22
C VAL A 177 -6.01 1.28 7.09
N PRO A 178 -6.58 2.44 6.76
CA PRO A 178 -7.36 2.65 5.55
C PRO A 178 -6.51 2.63 4.29
N THR A 179 -7.11 2.26 3.18
CA THR A 179 -6.55 2.45 1.83
C THR A 179 -7.68 2.89 0.93
N THR A 180 -7.47 3.97 0.19
CA THR A 180 -8.45 4.50 -0.76
C THR A 180 -7.91 4.41 -2.17
N LEU A 181 -8.68 3.82 -3.07
CA LEU A 181 -8.39 3.74 -4.49
C LEU A 181 -9.38 4.59 -5.28
N VAL A 182 -8.91 5.20 -6.36
CA VAL A 182 -9.76 5.79 -7.40
C VAL A 182 -9.65 4.91 -8.64
N LEU A 183 -10.75 4.39 -9.12
CA LEU A 183 -10.85 3.59 -10.33
C LEU A 183 -11.47 4.44 -11.44
N ASP A 184 -10.93 4.31 -12.66
CA ASP A 184 -11.49 4.94 -13.85
C ASP A 184 -12.77 4.22 -14.33
N ARG A 185 -13.40 4.77 -15.38
CA ARG A 185 -14.66 4.24 -15.94
C ARG A 185 -14.56 2.79 -16.43
N GLU A 186 -13.38 2.32 -16.78
CA GLU A 186 -13.11 0.92 -17.12
C GLU A 186 -12.85 0.05 -15.90
N GLY A 187 -12.72 0.64 -14.70
CA GLY A 187 -12.43 -0.02 -13.44
C GLY A 187 -10.96 -0.36 -13.25
N ARG A 188 -10.06 0.39 -13.89
CA ARG A 188 -8.61 0.31 -13.67
C ARG A 188 -8.22 1.31 -12.58
N VAL A 189 -7.21 0.99 -11.77
CA VAL A 189 -6.76 1.89 -10.71
C VAL A 189 -6.04 3.10 -11.31
N ALA A 190 -6.62 4.27 -11.12
CA ALA A 190 -6.08 5.57 -11.53
C ALA A 190 -5.26 6.24 -10.41
N ALA A 191 -5.68 6.05 -9.14
CA ALA A 191 -4.93 6.58 -8.01
C ALA A 191 -5.10 5.72 -6.76
N ARG A 192 -4.18 5.88 -5.82
CA ARG A 192 -4.18 5.18 -4.52
C ARG A 192 -3.66 6.11 -3.43
N ILE A 193 -4.32 6.09 -2.28
CA ILE A 193 -3.87 6.68 -1.02
C ILE A 193 -3.71 5.55 0.00
N THR A 194 -2.54 5.42 0.63
CA THR A 194 -2.26 4.37 1.62
C THR A 194 -2.15 5.00 3.00
N GLY A 195 -3.08 4.66 3.90
CA GLY A 195 -3.21 5.28 5.21
C GLY A 195 -4.27 6.38 5.24
N LEU A 196 -4.29 7.13 6.33
CA LEU A 196 -5.27 8.20 6.60
C LEU A 196 -5.30 9.23 5.47
N LEU A 197 -6.48 9.56 4.99
CA LEU A 197 -6.75 10.72 4.15
C LEU A 197 -6.60 12.00 4.99
N SER A 198 -5.36 12.48 5.14
CA SER A 198 -5.07 13.68 5.91
C SER A 198 -5.47 14.97 5.20
N GLU A 199 -5.50 14.96 3.87
CA GLU A 199 -5.83 16.10 3.02
C GLU A 199 -6.98 15.73 2.04
N PRO A 200 -8.24 15.97 2.42
CA PRO A 200 -9.41 15.67 1.57
C PRO A 200 -9.37 16.29 0.18
N SER A 201 -8.67 17.43 0.02
CA SER A 201 -8.44 18.11 -1.26
C SER A 201 -7.68 17.23 -2.26
N THR A 202 -6.76 16.38 -1.77
CA THR A 202 -6.00 15.45 -2.61
C THR A 202 -6.91 14.42 -3.28
N LEU A 203 -7.81 13.80 -2.52
CA LEU A 203 -8.78 12.84 -3.10
C LEU A 203 -9.75 13.53 -4.06
N ARG A 204 -10.22 14.75 -3.72
CA ARG A 204 -11.08 15.54 -4.63
C ARG A 204 -10.39 15.82 -5.97
N ALA A 205 -9.12 16.20 -5.94
CA ALA A 205 -8.35 16.43 -7.16
C ALA A 205 -8.23 15.15 -8.00
N MET A 206 -7.89 14.01 -7.37
CA MET A 206 -7.79 12.72 -8.06
C MET A 206 -9.10 12.31 -8.74
N ILE A 207 -10.24 12.46 -8.06
CA ILE A 207 -11.56 12.16 -8.63
C ILE A 207 -11.85 13.11 -9.78
N ALA A 208 -11.67 14.42 -9.60
CA ALA A 208 -11.95 15.42 -10.65
C ALA A 208 -11.08 15.20 -11.89
N ASP A 209 -9.79 14.92 -11.71
CA ASP A 209 -8.86 14.63 -12.81
C ASP A 209 -9.28 13.36 -13.56
N THR A 210 -9.67 12.29 -12.84
CA THR A 210 -10.12 11.02 -13.45
C THR A 210 -11.47 11.20 -14.17
N LEU A 211 -12.39 12.00 -13.64
CA LEU A 211 -13.66 12.34 -14.30
C LEU A 211 -13.46 13.15 -15.57
N ALA A 212 -12.43 14.00 -15.62
CA ALA A 212 -12.12 14.85 -16.77
C ALA A 212 -11.40 14.11 -17.90
N GLU A 213 -10.96 12.87 -17.69
CA GLU A 213 -10.35 12.05 -18.74
C GLU A 213 -11.38 11.73 -19.81
N SER A 214 -10.99 11.96 -21.09
CA SER A 214 -11.81 11.55 -22.23
C SER A 214 -11.68 10.04 -22.47
N GLU A 215 -12.78 9.40 -22.84
CA GLU A 215 -12.79 8.02 -23.34
C GLU A 215 -11.91 7.83 -24.57
#